data_4ca309efd39d2da13e130bbd08d77775
#
_entry.id   4ca309efd39d2da13e130bbd08d77775
#
_cell.length_a   1.000
_cell.length_b   1.000
_cell.length_c   1.000
_cell.angle_alpha   90.00
_cell.angle_beta   90.00
_cell.angle_gamma   90.00
#
_symmetry.space_group_name_H-M   'P 1'
#
loop_
_entity.id
_entity.type
_entity.pdbx_description
1 polymer ?
#
loop_
_entity_poly.entity_id
_entity_poly.type
_entity_poly.pdbx_seq_one_letter_code
_entity_poly.pdbx_strand_id
1 'polypeptide(L)'
;MVAGLGYERPAEVMKKVKYVLGSTIFKEGDLSQEAYRIIKGKVALTTDVDSKPVILAQLGKGDIFGEMAMIDERPRTASAQCLKPTECEVMDPGDFQSLILDQPARSLPYLSALFERLRSVTSRLQHEGRVAPQSQVSPLENAVPNKPTPIEAHPFSPFQMQAESQQETAVSTIILTPMTPTCSSVMPEGYEAMQLVKFPFCIGRKTQSGSHHVEVLSANDFMIQDMLPFQVSRNHCSIEREGDRYFVRDRGSTLGTIVNGVPLGAKKERLIYELFPGANELIVGSKQSPYVFQIDLA
;
A
#
# COMPACT_ATOMS: atom_id res chain seq x y z
N MET A 1 -1.46 -40.52 4.40
CA MET A 1 -1.93 -40.14 3.04
C MET A 1 -3.27 -39.44 3.23
N VAL A 2 -3.29 -38.12 3.36
CA VAL A 2 -4.52 -37.32 3.44
C VAL A 2 -4.50 -36.44 2.19
N ALA A 3 -5.38 -36.80 1.25
CA ALA A 3 -5.56 -36.07 0.01
C ALA A 3 -6.15 -34.70 0.32
N GLY A 4 -5.41 -33.63 -0.01
CA GLY A 4 -5.91 -32.28 0.00
C GLY A 4 -7.01 -32.15 -1.07
N LEU A 5 -8.24 -31.94 -0.62
CA LEU A 5 -9.36 -31.52 -1.47
C LEU A 5 -9.05 -30.04 -1.87
N GLY A 6 -8.42 -29.89 -3.04
CA GLY A 6 -8.36 -28.60 -3.73
C GLY A 6 -9.78 -28.21 -4.09
N TYR A 7 -10.30 -27.19 -3.41
CA TYR A 7 -11.56 -26.56 -3.80
C TYR A 7 -11.26 -25.69 -5.03
N GLU A 8 -11.34 -26.28 -6.23
CA GLU A 8 -11.40 -25.53 -7.47
C GLU A 8 -12.73 -24.78 -7.50
N ARG A 9 -12.71 -23.47 -7.23
CA ARG A 9 -13.87 -22.63 -7.59
C ARG A 9 -14.09 -22.77 -9.10
N PRO A 10 -15.32 -23.09 -9.54
CA PRO A 10 -15.65 -22.96 -10.96
C PRO A 10 -15.37 -21.49 -11.35
N ALA A 11 -14.79 -21.28 -12.55
CA ALA A 11 -14.53 -19.95 -13.09
C ALA A 11 -15.84 -19.14 -13.04
N GLU A 12 -16.01 -18.35 -11.98
CA GLU A 12 -17.19 -17.50 -11.82
C GLU A 12 -17.20 -16.54 -12.99
N VAL A 13 -18.27 -16.58 -13.77
CA VAL A 13 -18.45 -15.71 -14.94
C VAL A 13 -18.57 -14.30 -14.41
N MET A 14 -17.48 -13.51 -14.51
CA MET A 14 -17.44 -12.11 -14.09
C MET A 14 -18.67 -11.38 -14.65
N LYS A 15 -19.34 -10.59 -13.82
CA LYS A 15 -20.54 -9.83 -14.19
C LYS A 15 -20.18 -8.83 -15.30
N LYS A 16 -20.87 -8.92 -16.44
CA LYS A 16 -20.73 -7.97 -17.55
C LYS A 16 -21.81 -6.91 -17.48
N VAL A 17 -21.39 -5.64 -17.59
CA VAL A 17 -22.29 -4.48 -17.55
C VAL A 17 -22.07 -3.63 -18.80
N LYS A 18 -23.17 -3.15 -19.38
CA LYS A 18 -23.17 -2.28 -20.57
C LYS A 18 -23.58 -0.88 -20.18
N TYR A 19 -22.84 0.10 -20.68
CA TYR A 19 -23.07 1.50 -20.46
C TYR A 19 -23.26 2.21 -21.81
N VAL A 20 -24.20 3.15 -21.88
CA VAL A 20 -24.38 3.98 -23.09
C VAL A 20 -23.37 5.13 -23.11
N LEU A 21 -23.19 5.75 -24.27
CA LEU A 21 -22.39 6.97 -24.43
C LEU A 21 -22.82 8.04 -23.39
N GLY A 22 -21.85 8.66 -22.72
CA GLY A 22 -22.07 9.70 -21.73
C GLY A 22 -22.42 9.20 -20.32
N SER A 23 -22.67 7.88 -20.13
CA SER A 23 -22.92 7.32 -18.79
C SER A 23 -21.75 7.54 -17.87
N THR A 24 -22.03 7.93 -16.62
CA THR A 24 -21.07 7.90 -15.52
C THR A 24 -21.12 6.52 -14.86
N ILE A 25 -19.97 5.83 -14.79
CA ILE A 25 -19.84 4.53 -14.16
C ILE A 25 -19.74 4.69 -12.63
N PHE A 26 -18.93 5.64 -12.19
CA PHE A 26 -18.84 6.11 -10.81
C PHE A 26 -18.31 7.55 -10.78
N LYS A 27 -18.54 8.26 -9.68
CA LYS A 27 -18.08 9.64 -9.46
C LYS A 27 -16.91 9.68 -8.49
N GLU A 28 -16.09 10.72 -8.62
CA GLU A 28 -15.10 11.08 -7.61
C GLU A 28 -15.77 11.24 -6.24
N GLY A 29 -15.17 10.66 -5.20
CA GLY A 29 -15.71 10.65 -3.85
C GLY A 29 -16.68 9.50 -3.54
N ASP A 30 -17.15 8.73 -4.53
CA ASP A 30 -18.02 7.58 -4.30
C ASP A 30 -17.30 6.50 -3.47
N LEU A 31 -18.04 5.87 -2.57
CA LEU A 31 -17.58 4.71 -1.80
C LEU A 31 -17.99 3.44 -2.55
N SER A 32 -17.09 2.86 -3.33
CA SER A 32 -17.32 1.56 -3.96
C SER A 32 -16.01 0.79 -4.11
N GLN A 33 -16.09 -0.53 -4.03
CA GLN A 33 -14.93 -1.43 -4.02
C GLN A 33 -14.90 -2.33 -5.25
N GLU A 34 -15.41 -1.86 -6.39
CA GLU A 34 -15.38 -2.60 -7.65
C GLU A 34 -14.33 -2.02 -8.58
N ALA A 35 -13.65 -2.89 -9.34
CA ALA A 35 -12.87 -2.50 -10.51
C ALA A 35 -13.57 -2.96 -11.79
N TYR A 36 -13.18 -2.35 -12.88
CA TYR A 36 -13.81 -2.55 -14.19
C TYR A 36 -12.76 -2.82 -15.24
N ARG A 37 -12.90 -3.91 -16.00
CA ARG A 37 -12.10 -4.20 -17.18
C ARG A 37 -12.91 -3.89 -18.44
N ILE A 38 -12.41 -3.04 -19.32
CA ILE A 38 -13.10 -2.67 -20.57
C ILE A 38 -13.00 -3.83 -21.58
N ILE A 39 -14.14 -4.43 -21.93
CA ILE A 39 -14.24 -5.41 -23.01
C ILE A 39 -14.31 -4.70 -24.35
N LYS A 40 -15.12 -3.63 -24.42
CA LYS A 40 -15.35 -2.81 -25.61
C LYS A 40 -15.75 -1.40 -25.21
N GLY A 41 -15.36 -0.42 -26.00
CA GLY A 41 -15.72 0.98 -25.78
C GLY A 41 -14.55 1.85 -25.35
N LYS A 42 -14.85 2.99 -24.74
CA LYS A 42 -13.88 3.98 -24.30
C LYS A 42 -14.38 4.74 -23.08
N VAL A 43 -13.55 4.92 -22.06
CA VAL A 43 -13.86 5.61 -20.79
C VAL A 43 -12.86 6.74 -20.58
N ALA A 44 -13.32 7.91 -20.12
CA ALA A 44 -12.47 8.96 -19.58
C ALA A 44 -12.47 8.89 -18.05
N LEU A 45 -11.30 9.00 -17.45
CA LEU A 45 -11.15 9.32 -16.03
C LEU A 45 -10.95 10.82 -15.90
N THR A 46 -11.77 11.46 -15.07
CA THR A 46 -11.74 12.92 -14.85
C THR A 46 -11.73 13.23 -13.36
N THR A 47 -11.10 14.33 -12.99
CA THR A 47 -11.15 14.92 -11.65
C THR A 47 -11.49 16.40 -11.76
N ASP A 48 -12.08 16.98 -10.74
CA ASP A 48 -12.37 18.40 -10.70
C ASP A 48 -11.19 19.16 -10.05
N VAL A 49 -10.59 20.07 -10.82
CA VAL A 49 -9.57 21.00 -10.36
C VAL A 49 -10.12 22.41 -10.52
N ASP A 50 -10.24 23.16 -9.43
CA ASP A 50 -10.82 24.52 -9.41
C ASP A 50 -12.19 24.58 -10.11
N SER A 51 -13.05 23.59 -9.85
CA SER A 51 -14.39 23.43 -10.45
C SER A 51 -14.38 23.24 -11.97
N LYS A 52 -13.26 22.79 -12.55
CA LYS A 52 -13.14 22.44 -13.97
C LYS A 52 -12.78 20.96 -14.10
N PRO A 53 -13.49 20.20 -14.92
CA PRO A 53 -13.15 18.81 -15.16
C PRO A 53 -11.85 18.70 -15.96
N VAL A 54 -10.89 17.99 -15.41
CA VAL A 54 -9.60 17.67 -16.04
C VAL A 54 -9.57 16.19 -16.39
N ILE A 55 -9.26 15.87 -17.63
CA ILE A 55 -9.10 14.47 -18.07
C ILE A 55 -7.73 13.97 -17.59
N LEU A 56 -7.76 12.98 -16.69
CA LEU A 56 -6.57 12.29 -16.20
C LEU A 56 -6.09 11.24 -17.19
N ALA A 57 -7.03 10.44 -17.75
CA ALA A 57 -6.72 9.38 -18.69
C ALA A 57 -7.92 9.08 -19.61
N GLN A 58 -7.64 8.53 -20.79
CA GLN A 58 -8.62 7.90 -21.66
C GLN A 58 -8.27 6.42 -21.81
N LEU A 59 -9.22 5.55 -21.50
CA LEU A 59 -9.07 4.12 -21.41
C LEU A 59 -9.84 3.40 -22.51
N GLY A 60 -9.28 2.30 -23.02
CA GLY A 60 -9.85 1.50 -24.07
C GLY A 60 -9.94 0.00 -23.72
N LYS A 61 -10.18 -0.82 -24.73
CA LYS A 61 -10.31 -2.27 -24.58
C LYS A 61 -9.09 -2.89 -23.87
N GLY A 62 -9.34 -3.67 -22.82
CA GLY A 62 -8.33 -4.36 -22.02
C GLY A 62 -7.87 -3.57 -20.78
N ASP A 63 -8.07 -2.25 -20.75
CA ASP A 63 -7.70 -1.43 -19.61
C ASP A 63 -8.58 -1.72 -18.40
N ILE A 64 -7.97 -1.62 -17.20
CA ILE A 64 -8.64 -1.74 -15.92
C ILE A 64 -8.64 -0.36 -15.23
N PHE A 65 -9.72 -0.06 -14.51
CA PHE A 65 -9.88 1.19 -13.75
C PHE A 65 -10.78 0.97 -12.53
N GLY A 66 -10.71 1.91 -11.57
CA GLY A 66 -11.43 1.82 -10.29
C GLY A 66 -10.76 0.92 -9.26
N GLU A 67 -9.61 0.34 -9.59
CA GLU A 67 -8.81 -0.58 -8.78
C GLU A 67 -8.25 0.06 -7.51
N MET A 68 -7.96 1.37 -7.54
CA MET A 68 -7.36 2.07 -6.40
C MET A 68 -8.26 2.00 -5.17
N ALA A 69 -9.57 2.18 -5.33
CA ALA A 69 -10.52 2.09 -4.24
C ALA A 69 -10.62 0.68 -3.63
N MET A 70 -10.22 -0.36 -4.36
CA MET A 70 -10.13 -1.73 -3.83
C MET A 70 -8.86 -1.95 -3.03
N ILE A 71 -7.74 -1.34 -3.45
CA ILE A 71 -6.43 -1.55 -2.84
C ILE A 71 -6.34 -0.79 -1.50
N ASP A 72 -6.80 0.47 -1.46
CA ASP A 72 -6.63 1.36 -0.31
C ASP A 72 -7.92 1.72 0.44
N GLU A 73 -9.09 1.21 0.00
CA GLU A 73 -10.42 1.50 0.57
C GLU A 73 -10.78 2.99 0.67
N ARG A 74 -10.16 3.79 -0.17
CA ARG A 74 -10.47 5.21 -0.25
C ARG A 74 -11.65 5.46 -1.17
N PRO A 75 -12.33 6.60 -1.02
CA PRO A 75 -13.27 7.07 -2.02
C PRO A 75 -12.63 7.13 -3.41
N ARG A 76 -13.42 7.00 -4.45
CA ARG A 76 -12.95 7.15 -5.85
C ARG A 76 -12.14 8.43 -6.01
N THR A 77 -10.94 8.31 -6.54
CA THR A 77 -10.03 9.44 -6.77
C THR A 77 -10.31 10.20 -8.06
N ALA A 78 -11.26 9.71 -8.86
CA ALA A 78 -11.68 10.30 -10.14
C ALA A 78 -13.08 9.82 -10.49
N SER A 79 -13.75 10.54 -11.37
CA SER A 79 -14.99 10.11 -12.03
C SER A 79 -14.66 9.31 -13.30
N ALA A 80 -15.48 8.31 -13.63
CA ALA A 80 -15.35 7.50 -14.84
C ALA A 80 -16.57 7.72 -15.75
N GLN A 81 -16.37 8.25 -16.95
CA GLN A 81 -17.42 8.56 -17.92
C GLN A 81 -17.18 7.85 -19.25
N CYS A 82 -18.23 7.26 -19.82
CA CYS A 82 -18.18 6.59 -21.12
C CYS A 82 -18.10 7.58 -22.27
N LEU A 83 -17.01 7.55 -23.04
CA LEU A 83 -16.83 8.30 -24.28
C LEU A 83 -17.40 7.62 -25.52
N LYS A 84 -17.77 6.35 -25.41
CA LYS A 84 -18.46 5.50 -26.40
C LYS A 84 -19.35 4.52 -25.66
N PRO A 85 -20.30 3.86 -26.34
CA PRO A 85 -20.98 2.70 -25.75
C PRO A 85 -19.92 1.70 -25.26
N THR A 86 -19.97 1.35 -23.98
CA THR A 86 -18.92 0.61 -23.30
C THR A 86 -19.49 -0.64 -22.63
N GLU A 87 -18.77 -1.75 -22.74
CA GLU A 87 -19.05 -3.00 -22.03
C GLU A 87 -17.85 -3.29 -21.13
N CYS A 88 -18.11 -3.50 -19.83
CA CYS A 88 -17.10 -3.81 -18.83
C CYS A 88 -17.40 -5.13 -18.14
N GLU A 89 -16.36 -5.86 -17.77
CA GLU A 89 -16.39 -6.84 -16.70
C GLU A 89 -16.19 -6.13 -15.37
N VAL A 90 -17.06 -6.44 -14.41
CA VAL A 90 -16.97 -5.93 -13.06
C VAL A 90 -16.24 -6.96 -12.21
N MET A 91 -15.23 -6.53 -11.49
CA MET A 91 -14.41 -7.35 -10.60
C MET A 91 -14.59 -6.88 -9.17
N ASP A 92 -14.85 -7.80 -8.27
CA ASP A 92 -14.75 -7.56 -6.85
C ASP A 92 -13.28 -7.64 -6.36
N PRO A 93 -12.97 -7.33 -5.08
CA PRO A 93 -11.60 -7.43 -4.56
C PRO A 93 -10.98 -8.81 -4.69
N GLY A 94 -11.78 -9.90 -4.56
CA GLY A 94 -11.31 -11.28 -4.70
C GLY A 94 -10.94 -11.61 -6.15
N ASP A 95 -11.78 -11.22 -7.12
CA ASP A 95 -11.53 -11.37 -8.55
C ASP A 95 -10.26 -10.66 -8.98
N PHE A 96 -10.08 -9.40 -8.52
CA PHE A 96 -8.91 -8.59 -8.84
C PHE A 96 -7.63 -9.19 -8.27
N GLN A 97 -7.70 -9.70 -7.06
CA GLN A 97 -6.58 -10.37 -6.41
C GLN A 97 -6.21 -11.66 -7.12
N SER A 98 -7.19 -12.51 -7.46
CA SER A 98 -6.95 -13.73 -8.24
C SER A 98 -6.31 -13.41 -9.59
N LEU A 99 -6.72 -12.32 -10.24
CA LEU A 99 -6.08 -11.86 -11.48
C LEU A 99 -4.58 -11.58 -11.28
N ILE A 100 -4.21 -10.94 -10.17
CA ILE A 100 -2.80 -10.55 -9.90
C ILE A 100 -1.96 -11.75 -9.46
N LEU A 101 -2.48 -12.60 -8.56
CA LEU A 101 -1.71 -13.67 -7.93
C LEU A 101 -1.69 -14.96 -8.76
N ASP A 102 -2.85 -15.37 -9.27
CA ASP A 102 -3.00 -16.66 -9.93
C ASP A 102 -2.71 -16.59 -11.45
N GLN A 103 -2.76 -15.38 -12.03
CA GLN A 103 -2.57 -15.14 -13.45
C GLN A 103 -1.56 -14.03 -13.75
N PRO A 104 -0.29 -14.14 -13.30
CA PRO A 104 0.70 -13.07 -13.40
C PRO A 104 0.96 -12.64 -14.85
N ALA A 105 0.93 -13.56 -15.81
CA ALA A 105 1.07 -13.23 -17.23
C ALA A 105 -0.04 -12.31 -17.77
N ARG A 106 -1.25 -12.39 -17.19
CA ARG A 106 -2.38 -11.53 -17.56
C ARG A 106 -2.40 -10.21 -16.77
N SER A 107 -1.76 -10.16 -15.63
CA SER A 107 -1.64 -8.94 -14.81
C SER A 107 -0.51 -8.01 -15.27
N LEU A 108 0.56 -8.54 -15.88
CA LEU A 108 1.71 -7.74 -16.36
C LEU A 108 1.33 -6.59 -17.31
N PRO A 109 0.50 -6.77 -18.35
CA PRO A 109 0.07 -5.66 -19.21
C PRO A 109 -0.68 -4.57 -18.44
N TYR A 110 -1.47 -4.98 -17.43
CA TYR A 110 -2.19 -4.06 -16.56
C TYR A 110 -1.22 -3.23 -15.69
N LEU A 111 -0.23 -3.87 -15.04
CA LEU A 111 0.77 -3.17 -14.26
C LEU A 111 1.58 -2.20 -15.13
N SER A 112 1.93 -2.59 -16.36
CA SER A 112 2.60 -1.71 -17.32
C SER A 112 1.75 -0.47 -17.65
N ALA A 113 0.46 -0.65 -17.90
CA ALA A 113 -0.46 0.46 -18.16
C ALA A 113 -0.59 1.39 -16.94
N LEU A 114 -0.58 0.85 -15.72
CA LEU A 114 -0.60 1.62 -14.48
C LEU A 114 0.67 2.49 -14.35
N PHE A 115 1.84 1.92 -14.60
CA PHE A 115 3.11 2.66 -14.58
C PHE A 115 3.17 3.76 -15.65
N GLU A 116 2.64 3.51 -16.85
CA GLU A 116 2.55 4.54 -17.90
C GLU A 116 1.62 5.70 -17.49
N ARG A 117 0.49 5.41 -16.84
CA ARG A 117 -0.39 6.44 -16.28
C ARG A 117 0.34 7.28 -15.23
N LEU A 118 1.05 6.63 -14.31
CA LEU A 118 1.84 7.30 -13.28
C LEU A 118 2.89 8.21 -13.89
N ARG A 119 3.67 7.73 -14.87
CA ARG A 119 4.66 8.54 -15.61
C ARG A 119 4.02 9.74 -16.29
N SER A 120 2.89 9.53 -16.95
CA SER A 120 2.16 10.60 -17.66
C SER A 120 1.72 11.71 -16.70
N VAL A 121 1.18 11.35 -15.52
CA VAL A 121 0.78 12.33 -14.49
C VAL A 121 2.00 13.05 -13.93
N THR A 122 3.07 12.35 -13.61
CA THR A 122 4.32 12.93 -13.10
C THR A 122 4.93 13.91 -14.09
N SER A 123 4.98 13.56 -15.39
CA SER A 123 5.49 14.45 -16.43
C SER A 123 4.66 15.72 -16.57
N ARG A 124 3.32 15.64 -16.50
CA ARG A 124 2.44 16.82 -16.55
C ARG A 124 2.68 17.74 -15.35
N LEU A 125 2.80 17.20 -14.14
CA LEU A 125 3.08 17.98 -12.94
C LEU A 125 4.45 18.68 -13.00
N GLN A 126 5.45 18.06 -13.58
CA GLN A 126 6.77 18.65 -13.80
C GLN A 126 6.71 19.80 -14.82
N HIS A 127 5.98 19.62 -15.94
CA HIS A 127 5.82 20.66 -16.95
C HIS A 127 4.99 21.86 -16.46
N GLU A 128 4.06 21.65 -15.55
CA GLU A 128 3.25 22.72 -14.95
C GLU A 128 3.95 23.44 -13.78
N GLY A 129 5.21 23.09 -13.47
CA GLY A 129 6.01 23.73 -12.41
C GLY A 129 5.49 23.46 -10.98
N ARG A 130 4.59 22.48 -10.80
CA ARG A 130 4.00 22.15 -9.50
C ARG A 130 4.84 21.18 -8.66
N VAL A 131 5.89 20.59 -9.25
CA VAL A 131 6.86 19.75 -8.54
C VAL A 131 8.25 20.33 -8.79
N ALA A 132 8.92 20.79 -7.73
CA ALA A 132 10.32 21.16 -7.83
C ALA A 132 11.14 19.95 -8.31
N PRO A 133 12.12 20.13 -9.23
CA PRO A 133 12.99 19.05 -9.63
C PRO A 133 13.70 18.53 -8.38
N GLN A 134 13.51 17.24 -8.09
CA GLN A 134 14.29 16.57 -7.08
C GLN A 134 15.76 16.75 -7.44
N SER A 135 16.55 17.24 -6.50
CA SER A 135 17.96 17.53 -6.61
C SER A 135 18.69 16.43 -7.37
N GLN A 136 19.41 16.84 -8.38
CA GLN A 136 20.25 16.05 -9.25
C GLN A 136 21.04 15.02 -8.45
N VAL A 137 20.66 13.75 -8.56
CA VAL A 137 21.61 12.67 -8.36
C VAL A 137 22.58 12.81 -9.54
N SER A 138 23.77 13.28 -9.30
CA SER A 138 24.82 13.42 -10.30
C SER A 138 24.97 12.10 -11.05
N PRO A 139 25.01 12.10 -12.38
CA PRO A 139 25.34 10.90 -13.11
C PRO A 139 26.74 10.49 -12.70
N LEU A 140 26.92 9.24 -12.31
CA LEU A 140 28.24 8.62 -12.27
C LEU A 140 28.73 8.55 -13.74
N GLU A 141 29.35 9.63 -14.20
CA GLU A 141 30.18 9.61 -15.40
C GLU A 141 31.40 8.73 -15.13
N ASN A 142 31.64 7.85 -16.08
CA ASN A 142 32.81 6.97 -16.25
C ASN A 142 32.78 5.61 -15.53
N ALA A 143 31.96 4.71 -16.05
CA ALA A 143 32.32 3.31 -16.09
C ALA A 143 32.33 2.83 -17.54
N VAL A 144 33.53 2.79 -18.12
CA VAL A 144 33.83 2.18 -19.40
C VAL A 144 33.45 0.68 -19.34
N PRO A 145 32.80 0.08 -20.34
CA PRO A 145 32.49 -1.34 -20.31
C PRO A 145 33.77 -2.15 -20.49
N ASN A 146 34.24 -2.76 -19.41
CA ASN A 146 35.33 -3.71 -19.47
C ASN A 146 34.83 -5.07 -19.96
N LYS A 147 35.47 -5.55 -21.00
CA LYS A 147 35.34 -6.89 -21.61
C LYS A 147 35.50 -7.97 -20.52
N PRO A 148 34.76 -9.08 -20.54
CA PRO A 148 34.93 -10.14 -19.56
C PRO A 148 36.30 -10.85 -19.81
N THR A 149 37.19 -10.77 -18.83
CA THR A 149 38.37 -11.61 -18.73
C THR A 149 38.00 -12.94 -18.06
N PRO A 150 38.62 -14.08 -18.47
CA PRO A 150 38.33 -15.38 -17.87
C PRO A 150 38.76 -15.43 -16.41
N ILE A 151 37.91 -16.04 -15.57
CA ILE A 151 38.19 -16.26 -14.14
C ILE A 151 39.18 -17.40 -14.02
N GLU A 152 40.42 -17.11 -13.67
CA GLU A 152 41.39 -18.11 -13.19
C GLU A 152 41.00 -18.53 -11.76
N ALA A 153 40.86 -19.83 -11.54
CA ALA A 153 40.59 -20.41 -10.25
C ALA A 153 41.80 -20.32 -9.33
N HIS A 154 41.73 -19.49 -8.30
CA HIS A 154 42.72 -19.53 -7.22
C HIS A 154 42.26 -20.47 -6.10
N PRO A 155 43.20 -21.26 -5.54
CA PRO A 155 42.87 -22.23 -4.50
C PRO A 155 42.51 -21.52 -3.18
N PHE A 156 41.50 -22.04 -2.53
CA PHE A 156 41.01 -21.62 -1.21
C PHE A 156 42.13 -21.71 -0.18
N SER A 157 42.54 -20.58 0.41
CA SER A 157 43.31 -20.55 1.67
C SER A 157 42.33 -20.44 2.85
N PRO A 158 42.50 -21.20 3.92
CA PRO A 158 41.63 -21.09 5.08
C PRO A 158 41.89 -19.79 5.81
N PHE A 159 40.87 -18.93 5.86
CA PHE A 159 40.90 -17.68 6.61
C PHE A 159 40.95 -18.00 8.10
N GLN A 160 42.01 -17.58 8.76
CA GLN A 160 42.13 -17.58 10.21
C GLN A 160 41.09 -16.62 10.78
N MET A 161 40.14 -17.15 11.54
CA MET A 161 39.24 -16.35 12.37
C MET A 161 40.06 -15.66 13.47
N GLN A 162 40.42 -14.40 13.26
CA GLN A 162 40.69 -13.52 14.39
C GLN A 162 39.35 -13.10 14.98
N ALA A 163 39.16 -13.44 16.24
CA ALA A 163 38.03 -12.99 17.05
C ALA A 163 38.18 -11.48 17.27
N GLU A 164 37.58 -10.68 16.41
CA GLU A 164 37.29 -9.29 16.73
C GLU A 164 36.16 -9.28 17.74
N SER A 165 36.47 -8.69 18.90
CA SER A 165 35.51 -8.43 19.97
C SER A 165 34.30 -7.68 19.40
N GLN A 166 33.16 -8.37 19.27
CA GLN A 166 31.88 -7.74 19.04
C GLN A 166 31.58 -6.86 20.26
N GLN A 167 31.75 -5.56 20.09
CA GLN A 167 31.02 -4.60 20.91
C GLN A 167 29.54 -4.89 20.64
N GLU A 168 28.86 -5.45 21.63
CA GLU A 168 27.40 -5.49 21.70
C GLU A 168 26.92 -4.04 21.63
N THR A 169 26.58 -3.59 20.43
CA THR A 169 25.73 -2.40 20.28
C THR A 169 24.43 -2.75 20.98
N ALA A 170 24.12 -2.02 22.04
CA ALA A 170 22.87 -2.15 22.77
C ALA A 170 21.72 -2.11 21.75
N VAL A 171 21.07 -3.26 21.56
CA VAL A 171 19.93 -3.37 20.66
C VAL A 171 18.80 -2.59 21.34
N SER A 172 18.52 -1.39 20.87
CA SER A 172 17.38 -0.62 21.36
C SER A 172 16.11 -1.46 21.22
N THR A 173 15.51 -1.80 22.34
CA THR A 173 14.30 -2.62 22.39
C THR A 173 13.09 -1.71 22.19
N ILE A 174 12.24 -2.02 21.22
CA ILE A 174 10.96 -1.34 21.02
C ILE A 174 9.83 -2.22 21.49
N ILE A 175 8.98 -1.70 22.35
CA ILE A 175 7.83 -2.38 22.90
C ILE A 175 6.56 -1.59 22.55
N LEU A 176 5.58 -2.27 21.96
CA LEU A 176 4.25 -1.76 21.68
C LEU A 176 3.27 -2.28 22.74
N THR A 177 2.71 -1.38 23.54
CA THR A 177 1.82 -1.70 24.65
C THR A 177 0.42 -1.12 24.39
N PRO A 178 -0.67 -1.89 24.51
CA PRO A 178 -2.02 -1.38 24.38
C PRO A 178 -2.40 -0.52 25.59
N MET A 179 -3.00 0.67 25.33
CA MET A 179 -3.37 1.63 26.37
C MET A 179 -4.87 1.68 26.66
N THR A 180 -5.69 0.97 25.89
CA THR A 180 -7.14 0.92 26.05
C THR A 180 -7.64 -0.53 26.11
N PRO A 181 -8.80 -0.82 26.73
CA PRO A 181 -9.37 -2.16 26.71
C PRO A 181 -9.62 -2.69 25.30
N THR A 182 -10.01 -1.81 24.37
CA THR A 182 -10.19 -2.16 22.94
C THR A 182 -8.86 -2.57 22.31
N CYS A 183 -7.77 -1.85 22.59
CA CYS A 183 -6.44 -2.26 22.12
C CYS A 183 -6.00 -3.60 22.71
N SER A 184 -6.25 -3.82 23.99
CA SER A 184 -5.89 -5.10 24.63
C SER A 184 -6.64 -6.27 23.99
N SER A 185 -7.90 -6.07 23.57
CA SER A 185 -8.70 -7.12 22.92
C SER A 185 -8.26 -7.48 21.49
N VAL A 186 -7.50 -6.60 20.84
CA VAL A 186 -6.96 -6.87 19.47
C VAL A 186 -5.52 -7.33 19.48
N MET A 187 -4.86 -7.37 20.64
CA MET A 187 -3.54 -7.99 20.78
C MET A 187 -3.64 -9.51 20.55
N PRO A 188 -2.55 -10.12 20.05
CA PRO A 188 -2.49 -11.57 19.97
C PRO A 188 -2.71 -12.22 21.33
N GLU A 189 -3.35 -13.38 21.35
CA GLU A 189 -3.68 -14.11 22.58
C GLU A 189 -2.43 -14.34 23.44
N GLY A 190 -2.51 -13.93 24.72
CA GLY A 190 -1.41 -14.06 25.68
C GLY A 190 -0.37 -12.93 25.66
N TYR A 191 -0.56 -11.88 24.83
CA TYR A 191 0.36 -10.74 24.79
C TYR A 191 -0.23 -9.52 25.49
N GLU A 192 0.38 -9.10 26.59
CA GLU A 192 0.11 -7.80 27.24
C GLU A 192 0.87 -6.65 26.55
N ALA A 193 2.02 -6.96 25.91
CA ALA A 193 2.82 -6.03 25.10
C ALA A 193 3.57 -6.82 24.02
N MET A 194 3.98 -6.15 22.95
CA MET A 194 4.66 -6.79 21.81
C MET A 194 6.02 -6.14 21.60
N GLN A 195 7.09 -6.95 21.67
CA GLN A 195 8.43 -6.52 21.26
C GLN A 195 8.55 -6.52 19.74
N LEU A 196 8.95 -5.38 19.17
CA LEU A 196 9.12 -5.23 17.73
C LEU A 196 10.57 -5.56 17.34
N VAL A 197 10.75 -6.62 16.56
CA VAL A 197 12.06 -7.14 16.14
C VAL A 197 12.34 -6.97 14.65
N LYS A 198 11.29 -6.63 13.87
CA LYS A 198 11.36 -6.49 12.41
C LYS A 198 10.88 -5.11 11.99
N PHE A 199 11.60 -4.46 11.07
CA PHE A 199 11.25 -3.15 10.51
C PHE A 199 11.32 -3.18 8.98
N PRO A 200 10.43 -2.46 8.27
CA PRO A 200 9.27 -1.74 8.82
C PRO A 200 8.28 -2.70 9.50
N PHE A 201 7.70 -2.29 10.63
CA PHE A 201 6.60 -3.00 11.28
C PHE A 201 5.29 -2.32 10.89
N CYS A 202 4.47 -3.01 10.12
CA CYS A 202 3.28 -2.47 9.49
C CYS A 202 2.01 -2.77 10.28
N ILE A 203 1.19 -1.74 10.51
CA ILE A 203 -0.07 -1.83 11.23
C ILE A 203 -1.22 -1.47 10.28
N GLY A 204 -2.30 -2.23 10.33
CA GLY A 204 -3.50 -1.95 9.56
C GLY A 204 -4.71 -2.80 9.94
N ARG A 205 -5.83 -2.55 9.31
CA ARG A 205 -7.09 -3.24 9.61
C ARG A 205 -7.11 -4.65 9.01
N LYS A 206 -7.57 -5.61 9.81
CA LYS A 206 -7.89 -6.96 9.33
C LYS A 206 -9.08 -6.91 8.37
N THR A 207 -8.95 -7.52 7.21
CA THR A 207 -10.03 -7.59 6.23
C THR A 207 -11.01 -8.71 6.63
N GLN A 208 -12.32 -8.42 6.66
CA GLN A 208 -13.35 -9.39 7.03
C GLN A 208 -13.75 -10.36 5.89
N SER A 209 -13.10 -10.30 4.75
CA SER A 209 -13.41 -11.19 3.64
C SER A 209 -12.94 -12.61 3.91
N GLY A 210 -13.83 -13.60 3.78
CA GLY A 210 -13.59 -15.02 3.97
C GLY A 210 -12.65 -15.69 2.95
N SER A 211 -11.79 -14.94 2.28
CA SER A 211 -10.74 -15.45 1.42
C SER A 211 -9.38 -15.14 2.03
N HIS A 212 -8.59 -16.17 2.33
CA HIS A 212 -7.19 -16.08 2.79
C HIS A 212 -6.30 -15.24 1.86
N HIS A 213 -6.78 -14.90 0.67
CA HIS A 213 -6.03 -14.20 -0.36
C HIS A 213 -5.97 -12.67 -0.18
N VAL A 214 -6.90 -12.03 0.53
CA VAL A 214 -6.92 -10.55 0.71
C VAL A 214 -5.80 -10.08 1.65
N GLU A 215 -5.27 -10.95 2.50
CA GLU A 215 -4.18 -10.63 3.42
C GLU A 215 -2.84 -10.33 2.71
N VAL A 216 -2.65 -10.84 1.47
CA VAL A 216 -1.40 -10.65 0.72
C VAL A 216 -1.24 -9.22 0.17
N LEU A 217 -2.35 -8.52 -0.10
CA LEU A 217 -2.31 -7.13 -0.58
C LEU A 217 -2.14 -6.09 0.55
N SER A 218 -2.43 -6.48 1.78
CA SER A 218 -2.17 -5.69 2.98
C SER A 218 -1.10 -6.38 3.81
N ALA A 219 0.18 -6.21 3.45
CA ALA A 219 1.30 -6.74 4.21
C ALA A 219 1.42 -5.99 5.55
N ASN A 220 0.56 -6.35 6.52
CA ASN A 220 0.64 -5.84 7.88
C ASN A 220 1.19 -6.94 8.81
N ASP A 221 2.13 -6.55 9.66
CA ASP A 221 2.67 -7.39 10.71
C ASP A 221 1.70 -7.47 11.91
N PHE A 222 0.93 -6.39 12.12
CA PHE A 222 -0.13 -6.32 13.13
C PHE A 222 -1.47 -5.90 12.51
N MET A 223 -2.46 -6.79 12.59
CA MET A 223 -3.77 -6.61 12.00
C MET A 223 -4.83 -6.34 13.07
N ILE A 224 -5.35 -5.14 13.09
CA ILE A 224 -6.40 -4.69 14.02
C ILE A 224 -7.77 -5.12 13.47
N GLN A 225 -8.52 -5.88 14.25
CA GLN A 225 -9.93 -6.17 13.94
C GLN A 225 -10.79 -4.97 14.31
N ASP A 226 -11.09 -4.13 13.32
CA ASP A 226 -11.88 -2.92 13.47
C ASP A 226 -13.30 -3.12 12.91
N MET A 227 -14.28 -2.40 13.46
CA MET A 227 -15.69 -2.48 13.09
C MET A 227 -16.22 -1.11 12.64
N LEU A 228 -17.28 -1.12 11.85
CA LEU A 228 -17.91 0.13 11.39
C LEU A 228 -18.42 1.00 12.56
N PRO A 229 -18.20 2.32 12.51
CA PRO A 229 -17.45 3.07 11.50
C PRO A 229 -15.93 2.89 11.68
N PHE A 230 -15.24 2.45 10.64
CA PHE A 230 -13.82 2.11 10.71
C PHE A 230 -12.93 3.30 11.12
N GLN A 231 -12.06 3.07 12.10
CA GLN A 231 -11.00 3.99 12.50
C GLN A 231 -9.67 3.65 11.79
N VAL A 232 -9.45 2.38 11.46
CA VAL A 232 -8.19 1.85 10.94
C VAL A 232 -8.32 1.52 9.46
N SER A 233 -7.45 2.08 8.62
CA SER A 233 -7.32 1.70 7.20
C SER A 233 -6.57 0.38 7.05
N ARG A 234 -6.77 -0.37 5.94
CA ARG A 234 -6.06 -1.63 5.67
C ARG A 234 -4.53 -1.47 5.73
N ASN A 235 -4.00 -0.42 5.11
CA ASN A 235 -2.62 0.01 5.21
C ASN A 235 -2.59 1.32 6.00
N HIS A 236 -2.43 1.26 7.35
CA HIS A 236 -2.63 2.45 8.16
C HIS A 236 -1.32 3.19 8.44
N CYS A 237 -0.43 2.59 9.18
CA CYS A 237 0.87 3.17 9.50
C CYS A 237 1.96 2.10 9.57
N SER A 238 3.21 2.53 9.66
CA SER A 238 4.37 1.68 9.90
C SER A 238 5.28 2.30 10.95
N ILE A 239 5.93 1.45 11.74
CA ILE A 239 7.07 1.83 12.57
C ILE A 239 8.32 1.44 11.79
N GLU A 240 9.17 2.40 11.51
CA GLU A 240 10.36 2.27 10.65
C GLU A 240 11.63 2.52 11.46
N ARG A 241 12.76 1.93 10.99
CA ARG A 241 14.07 2.13 11.58
C ARG A 241 15.05 2.63 10.54
N GLU A 242 15.77 3.70 10.85
CA GLU A 242 16.88 4.23 10.05
C GLU A 242 18.11 4.42 10.94
N GLY A 243 19.04 3.49 10.88
CA GLY A 243 20.18 3.43 11.83
C GLY A 243 19.69 3.19 13.25
N ASP A 244 19.97 4.13 14.15
CA ASP A 244 19.55 4.10 15.56
C ASP A 244 18.29 4.93 15.85
N ARG A 245 17.66 5.50 14.81
CA ARG A 245 16.45 6.31 14.93
C ARG A 245 15.23 5.54 14.48
N TYR A 246 14.10 5.81 15.12
CA TYR A 246 12.83 5.18 14.84
C TYR A 246 11.76 6.20 14.50
N PHE A 247 10.87 5.83 13.59
CA PHE A 247 9.87 6.73 13.04
C PHE A 247 8.52 6.03 12.95
N VAL A 248 7.45 6.79 13.13
CA VAL A 248 6.12 6.37 12.70
C VAL A 248 5.79 7.09 11.40
N ARG A 249 5.40 6.32 10.37
CA ARG A 249 4.93 6.82 9.07
C ARG A 249 3.47 6.49 8.87
N ASP A 250 2.66 7.48 8.52
CA ASP A 250 1.31 7.24 8.00
C ASP A 250 1.41 6.71 6.56
N ARG A 251 0.79 5.55 6.29
CA ARG A 251 0.82 4.87 4.98
C ARG A 251 -0.34 5.29 4.07
N GLY A 252 -0.84 6.49 4.29
CA GLY A 252 -1.95 7.06 3.54
C GLY A 252 -3.30 6.68 4.12
N SER A 253 -3.42 6.61 5.45
CA SER A 253 -4.67 6.30 6.12
C SER A 253 -5.77 7.33 5.88
N THR A 254 -7.03 6.91 5.98
CA THR A 254 -8.19 7.78 5.73
C THR A 254 -8.38 8.82 6.84
N LEU A 255 -8.22 8.41 8.10
CA LEU A 255 -8.45 9.27 9.27
C LEU A 255 -7.16 9.84 9.88
N GLY A 256 -6.00 9.36 9.41
CA GLY A 256 -4.69 9.76 9.90
C GLY A 256 -4.21 8.92 11.07
N THR A 257 -2.97 9.17 11.46
CA THR A 257 -2.28 8.61 12.61
C THR A 257 -1.89 9.77 13.53
N ILE A 258 -1.91 9.60 14.85
CA ILE A 258 -1.47 10.64 15.79
C ILE A 258 -0.33 10.06 16.63
N VAL A 259 0.79 10.80 16.72
CA VAL A 259 1.94 10.42 17.55
C VAL A 259 2.27 11.57 18.47
N ASN A 260 2.27 11.33 19.77
CA ASN A 260 2.52 12.36 20.82
C ASN A 260 1.69 13.63 20.58
N GLY A 261 0.41 13.46 20.21
CA GLY A 261 -0.51 14.56 19.91
C GLY A 261 -0.33 15.21 18.52
N VAL A 262 0.69 14.83 17.73
CA VAL A 262 0.95 15.37 16.39
C VAL A 262 0.23 14.52 15.33
N PRO A 263 -0.71 15.08 14.53
CA PRO A 263 -1.43 14.35 13.51
C PRO A 263 -0.57 14.16 12.25
N LEU A 264 -0.56 12.93 11.73
CA LEU A 264 0.08 12.50 10.49
C LEU A 264 -0.98 12.08 9.46
N GLY A 265 -0.66 12.16 8.17
CA GLY A 265 -1.50 11.63 7.09
C GLY A 265 -1.49 12.50 5.84
N ALA A 266 -2.04 11.97 4.72
CA ALA A 266 -1.99 12.61 3.40
C ALA A 266 -2.67 14.00 3.32
N LYS A 267 -3.61 14.30 4.23
CA LYS A 267 -4.28 15.60 4.34
C LYS A 267 -3.69 16.49 5.46
N LYS A 268 -2.53 16.11 5.99
CA LYS A 268 -1.82 16.79 7.06
C LYS A 268 -0.49 17.32 6.55
N GLU A 269 0.14 18.20 7.31
CA GLU A 269 1.45 18.75 6.95
C GLU A 269 2.59 17.73 7.05
N ARG A 270 2.37 16.64 7.79
CA ARG A 270 3.39 15.62 8.07
C ARG A 270 2.88 14.22 7.74
N LEU A 271 3.80 13.40 7.22
CA LEU A 271 3.59 11.97 7.00
C LEU A 271 4.40 11.11 7.96
N ILE A 272 5.43 11.68 8.58
CA ILE A 272 6.43 10.97 9.40
C ILE A 272 6.63 11.72 10.72
N TYR A 273 6.83 10.96 11.80
CA TYR A 273 7.19 11.47 13.12
C TYR A 273 8.34 10.64 13.68
N GLU A 274 9.40 11.29 14.13
CA GLU A 274 10.53 10.64 14.80
C GLU A 274 10.17 10.35 16.27
N LEU A 275 10.40 9.12 16.71
CA LEU A 275 10.16 8.69 18.10
C LEU A 275 11.33 9.10 18.99
N PHE A 276 11.01 9.47 20.22
CA PHE A 276 12.01 9.82 21.23
C PHE A 276 12.28 8.64 22.16
N PRO A 277 13.47 8.57 22.80
CA PRO A 277 13.74 7.61 23.87
C PRO A 277 12.67 7.70 24.97
N GLY A 278 12.24 6.56 25.48
CA GLY A 278 11.14 6.42 26.44
C GLY A 278 9.78 6.24 25.80
N ALA A 279 8.73 6.66 26.48
CA ALA A 279 7.34 6.43 26.11
C ALA A 279 6.84 7.41 25.04
N ASN A 280 6.27 6.88 23.95
CA ASN A 280 5.62 7.65 22.91
C ASN A 280 4.17 7.13 22.74
N GLU A 281 3.20 8.04 22.63
CA GLU A 281 1.80 7.70 22.38
C GLU A 281 1.57 7.53 20.87
N LEU A 282 0.88 6.45 20.47
CA LEU A 282 0.43 6.20 19.10
C LEU A 282 -1.09 6.00 19.10
N ILE A 283 -1.84 6.85 18.40
CA ILE A 283 -3.26 6.67 18.11
C ILE A 283 -3.42 6.29 16.65
N VAL A 284 -3.99 5.10 16.39
CA VAL A 284 -4.25 4.59 15.04
C VAL A 284 -5.68 5.00 14.64
N GLY A 285 -5.81 6.08 13.85
CA GLY A 285 -7.08 6.66 13.46
C GLY A 285 -7.27 8.10 13.94
N SER A 286 -8.54 8.52 14.08
CA SER A 286 -8.90 9.84 14.57
C SER A 286 -8.58 10.02 16.06
N LYS A 287 -8.72 11.26 16.59
CA LYS A 287 -8.57 11.54 18.02
C LYS A 287 -9.51 10.73 18.93
N GLN A 288 -10.66 10.29 18.40
CA GLN A 288 -11.64 9.47 19.11
C GLN A 288 -11.41 7.97 18.91
N SER A 289 -10.34 7.59 18.20
CA SER A 289 -10.03 6.18 17.97
C SER A 289 -9.80 5.45 19.29
N PRO A 290 -10.39 4.26 19.49
CA PRO A 290 -10.12 3.44 20.66
C PRO A 290 -8.77 2.72 20.58
N TYR A 291 -8.07 2.81 19.44
CA TYR A 291 -6.81 2.13 19.19
C TYR A 291 -5.63 3.01 19.58
N VAL A 292 -5.37 3.07 20.89
CA VAL A 292 -4.27 3.82 21.49
C VAL A 292 -3.23 2.88 22.03
N PHE A 293 -1.98 3.07 21.61
CA PHE A 293 -0.82 2.29 22.00
C PHE A 293 0.27 3.20 22.58
N GLN A 294 1.11 2.63 23.43
CA GLN A 294 2.36 3.21 23.85
C GLN A 294 3.51 2.49 23.13
N ILE A 295 4.45 3.24 22.58
CA ILE A 295 5.69 2.74 22.02
C ILE A 295 6.81 3.14 22.98
N ASP A 296 7.41 2.16 23.65
CA ASP A 296 8.56 2.37 24.53
C ASP A 296 9.84 2.09 23.76
N LEU A 297 10.71 3.09 23.71
CA LEU A 297 12.02 3.04 23.08
C LEU A 297 13.09 3.02 24.19
N ALA A 298 13.69 1.85 24.43
CA ALA A 298 14.70 1.60 25.47
C ALA A 298 16.09 1.52 24.88
#